data_b6658fec8dfd56cf9b7336b118597da4
#
_entry.id   b6658fec8dfd56cf9b7336b118597da4
#
_cell.length_a   1.000
_cell.length_b   1.000
_cell.length_c   1.000
_cell.angle_alpha   90.00
_cell.angle_beta   90.00
_cell.angle_gamma   90.00
#
_symmetry.space_group_name_H-M   'P 1'
#
loop_
_entity.id
_entity.type
_entity.pdbx_description
1 polymer ?
#
loop_
_entity_poly.entity_id
_entity_poly.type
_entity_poly.pdbx_seq_one_letter_code
_entity_poly.pdbx_strand_id
1 'polypeptide(L)'
;MHPYRLSLTLTVVALVLAANVSAREPYEVTIENDVTMKTRDGITLHADVYRPKADGKFPVLLERTPYDKHMGVSFGLQAAARGYVYVIQDCRGRHTSGGDWYPFKYESQDGYDTVEWAAALPYANGKVGMVGGSYVGATQMLAAISAPPHLAGILPIATGSNYHENWTYQGGALTQLFDQVWTSGLAMDTLDRRVRKEPHRKPWQMVLPLAGFPVLVTGTSTGLADYYLDWLAHPRYDDYWKQWSIEEHFSKIQVPAIHVGAWYDIFQDGSLRNYLGIKAQGGNEAARNGQRLWVIVGGHAGAGPKIGDIDFGKDSVLVSAAK
;
A
#
# COMPACT_ATOMS: atom_id res chain seq x y z
N MET A 1 -6.49 -24.42 -42.10
CA MET A 1 -5.82 -24.44 -40.79
C MET A 1 -6.58 -23.50 -39.88
N HIS A 2 -7.21 -23.98 -38.82
CA HIS A 2 -8.28 -23.30 -38.10
C HIS A 2 -7.77 -22.49 -36.90
N PRO A 3 -8.10 -21.18 -36.81
CA PRO A 3 -7.79 -20.35 -35.65
C PRO A 3 -9.02 -20.08 -34.71
N TYR A 4 -9.94 -21.02 -34.54
CA TYR A 4 -11.21 -20.74 -33.82
C TYR A 4 -11.39 -21.50 -32.50
N ARG A 5 -10.36 -22.12 -31.90
CA ARG A 5 -10.54 -22.92 -30.67
C ARG A 5 -10.13 -22.26 -29.36
N LEU A 6 -9.48 -21.08 -29.38
CA LEU A 6 -9.07 -20.39 -28.12
C LEU A 6 -10.11 -19.38 -27.60
N SER A 7 -11.00 -18.92 -28.43
CA SER A 7 -11.98 -17.89 -28.05
C SER A 7 -13.17 -18.42 -27.23
N LEU A 8 -13.53 -19.71 -27.38
CA LEU A 8 -14.70 -20.27 -26.72
C LEU A 8 -14.49 -20.57 -25.22
N THR A 9 -13.26 -20.86 -24.81
CA THR A 9 -12.94 -21.24 -23.42
C THR A 9 -12.90 -20.04 -22.48
N LEU A 10 -12.45 -18.89 -22.97
CA LEU A 10 -12.45 -17.65 -22.15
C LEU A 10 -13.87 -17.08 -22.00
N THR A 11 -14.69 -17.20 -23.00
CA THR A 11 -16.10 -16.71 -22.96
C THR A 11 -16.95 -17.54 -22.01
N VAL A 12 -16.69 -18.84 -21.90
CA VAL A 12 -17.43 -19.74 -20.99
C VAL A 12 -17.01 -19.50 -19.53
N VAL A 13 -15.74 -19.22 -19.25
CA VAL A 13 -15.30 -18.90 -17.89
C VAL A 13 -15.82 -17.53 -17.43
N ALA A 14 -15.88 -16.54 -18.33
CA ALA A 14 -16.50 -15.26 -18.03
C ALA A 14 -18.03 -15.36 -17.81
N LEU A 15 -18.74 -16.22 -18.56
CA LEU A 15 -20.16 -16.44 -18.38
C LEU A 15 -20.49 -17.25 -17.12
N VAL A 16 -19.66 -18.21 -16.73
CA VAL A 16 -19.88 -19.00 -15.50
C VAL A 16 -19.60 -18.16 -14.25
N LEU A 17 -18.67 -17.22 -14.29
CA LEU A 17 -18.45 -16.27 -13.19
C LEU A 17 -19.55 -15.18 -13.14
N ALA A 18 -20.14 -14.81 -14.26
CA ALA A 18 -21.25 -13.85 -14.31
C ALA A 18 -22.61 -14.47 -13.87
N ALA A 19 -22.79 -15.78 -14.02
CA ALA A 19 -24.07 -16.45 -13.78
C ALA A 19 -24.37 -16.74 -12.30
N ASN A 20 -23.42 -16.51 -11.36
CA ASN A 20 -23.61 -16.76 -9.93
C ASN A 20 -23.45 -15.55 -9.01
N VAL A 21 -23.28 -14.35 -9.55
CA VAL A 21 -23.44 -13.13 -8.77
C VAL A 21 -24.95 -12.79 -8.85
N SER A 22 -25.74 -13.36 -7.96
CA SER A 22 -27.04 -12.79 -7.61
C SER A 22 -26.76 -11.32 -7.32
N ALA A 23 -27.31 -10.42 -8.13
CA ALA A 23 -27.17 -8.98 -7.93
C ALA A 23 -27.90 -8.61 -6.63
N ARG A 24 -27.19 -8.78 -5.51
CA ARG A 24 -27.69 -8.31 -4.23
C ARG A 24 -27.77 -6.79 -4.31
N GLU A 25 -28.90 -6.24 -3.88
CA GLU A 25 -29.01 -4.79 -3.75
C GLU A 25 -27.85 -4.25 -2.88
N PRO A 26 -27.22 -3.17 -3.33
CA PRO A 26 -26.14 -2.56 -2.56
C PRO A 26 -26.62 -2.18 -1.15
N TYR A 27 -25.77 -2.40 -0.17
CA TYR A 27 -26.06 -1.92 1.17
C TYR A 27 -26.05 -0.39 1.23
N GLU A 28 -26.94 0.20 2.03
CA GLU A 28 -26.71 1.54 2.56
C GLU A 28 -25.43 1.55 3.39
N VAL A 29 -24.74 2.69 3.43
CA VAL A 29 -23.43 2.83 4.08
C VAL A 29 -23.52 3.68 5.32
N THR A 30 -22.91 3.20 6.39
CA THR A 30 -22.61 3.98 7.60
C THR A 30 -21.14 4.37 7.56
N ILE A 31 -20.85 5.64 7.90
CA ILE A 31 -19.48 6.17 7.99
C ILE A 31 -19.22 6.55 9.44
N GLU A 32 -18.11 6.08 9.98
CA GLU A 32 -17.60 6.46 11.29
C GLU A 32 -16.26 7.14 11.08
N ASN A 33 -16.20 8.46 11.29
CA ASN A 33 -15.00 9.24 11.07
C ASN A 33 -14.16 9.30 12.34
N ASP A 34 -12.84 9.34 12.15
CA ASP A 34 -11.86 9.61 13.20
C ASP A 34 -11.91 8.61 14.39
N VAL A 35 -12.18 7.35 14.08
CA VAL A 35 -12.17 6.25 15.05
C VAL A 35 -10.73 6.03 15.52
N THR A 36 -10.55 5.97 16.85
CA THR A 36 -9.22 5.84 17.45
C THR A 36 -8.85 4.39 17.75
N MET A 37 -7.58 4.09 17.59
CA MET A 37 -6.95 2.82 17.96
C MET A 37 -5.63 3.11 18.68
N LYS A 38 -5.34 2.40 19.77
CA LYS A 38 -4.05 2.48 20.45
C LYS A 38 -3.15 1.32 20.04
N THR A 39 -1.93 1.65 19.66
CA THR A 39 -0.86 0.68 19.44
C THR A 39 -0.34 0.13 20.78
N ARG A 40 0.39 -0.99 20.74
CA ARG A 40 0.98 -1.63 21.93
C ARG A 40 1.91 -0.72 22.74
N ASP A 41 2.52 0.25 22.12
CA ASP A 41 3.39 1.26 22.74
C ASP A 41 2.66 2.56 23.10
N GLY A 42 1.32 2.55 22.99
CA GLY A 42 0.44 3.61 23.50
C GLY A 42 0.19 4.78 22.54
N ILE A 43 0.70 4.74 21.32
CA ILE A 43 0.40 5.77 20.31
C ILE A 43 -1.04 5.62 19.83
N THR A 44 -1.74 6.73 19.70
CA THR A 44 -3.10 6.75 19.15
C THR A 44 -3.05 6.96 17.65
N LEU A 45 -3.59 6.01 16.89
CA LEU A 45 -3.80 6.10 15.45
C LEU A 45 -5.27 6.37 15.15
N HIS A 46 -5.54 7.05 14.06
CA HIS A 46 -6.87 7.49 13.66
C HIS A 46 -7.27 6.89 12.32
N ALA A 47 -8.50 6.40 12.23
CA ALA A 47 -9.05 5.74 11.05
C ALA A 47 -10.45 6.25 10.72
N ASP A 48 -10.85 6.16 9.45
CA ASP A 48 -12.24 6.26 9.05
C ASP A 48 -12.76 4.88 8.67
N VAL A 49 -13.98 4.58 9.08
CA VAL A 49 -14.61 3.28 8.88
C VAL A 49 -15.88 3.44 8.03
N TYR A 50 -15.95 2.71 6.94
CA TYR A 50 -17.10 2.62 6.05
C TYR A 50 -17.67 1.21 6.19
N ARG A 51 -18.95 1.07 6.53
CA ARG A 51 -19.54 -0.25 6.74
C ARG A 51 -20.96 -0.36 6.20
N PRO A 52 -21.42 -1.58 5.87
CA PRO A 52 -22.82 -1.82 5.58
C PRO A 52 -23.71 -1.35 6.73
N LYS A 53 -24.78 -0.64 6.42
CA LYS A 53 -25.85 -0.29 7.37
C LYS A 53 -26.81 -1.47 7.46
N ALA A 54 -26.36 -2.54 8.07
CA ALA A 54 -27.12 -3.77 8.25
C ALA A 54 -26.62 -4.54 9.46
N ASP A 55 -27.48 -5.38 10.02
CA ASP A 55 -27.09 -6.32 11.04
C ASP A 55 -26.18 -7.42 10.48
N GLY A 56 -25.28 -7.93 11.31
CA GLY A 56 -24.35 -9.01 10.94
C GLY A 56 -22.89 -8.62 11.07
N LYS A 57 -22.05 -9.54 10.63
CA LYS A 57 -20.59 -9.39 10.65
C LYS A 57 -20.03 -9.53 9.23
N PHE A 58 -19.13 -8.64 8.88
CA PHE A 58 -18.60 -8.51 7.54
C PHE A 58 -17.07 -8.66 7.53
N PRO A 59 -16.47 -9.14 6.43
CA PRO A 59 -15.02 -9.13 6.28
C PRO A 59 -14.51 -7.69 6.19
N VAL A 60 -13.30 -7.47 6.73
CA VAL A 60 -12.65 -6.17 6.74
C VAL A 60 -11.68 -6.06 5.57
N LEU A 61 -11.71 -4.92 4.87
CA LEU A 61 -10.65 -4.45 4.00
C LEU A 61 -9.94 -3.29 4.71
N LEU A 62 -8.65 -3.47 4.99
CA LEU A 62 -7.83 -2.50 5.70
C LEU A 62 -6.85 -1.83 4.75
N GLU A 63 -6.78 -0.51 4.84
CA GLU A 63 -5.76 0.32 4.21
C GLU A 63 -5.04 1.15 5.29
N ARG A 64 -3.70 1.16 5.28
CA ARG A 64 -2.90 2.05 6.13
C ARG A 64 -2.07 2.96 5.25
N THR A 65 -2.30 4.27 5.37
CA THR A 65 -1.81 5.26 4.42
C THR A 65 -1.00 6.39 5.09
N PRO A 66 0.10 6.84 4.47
CA PRO A 66 0.78 8.07 4.89
C PRO A 66 0.23 9.31 4.18
N TYR A 67 -0.76 9.15 3.29
CA TYR A 67 -1.18 10.15 2.30
C TYR A 67 -2.51 10.85 2.64
N ASP A 68 -3.09 10.65 3.80
CA ASP A 68 -4.41 11.11 4.26
C ASP A 68 -5.53 10.06 4.06
N LYS A 69 -6.13 9.64 5.17
CA LYS A 69 -7.26 8.68 5.18
C LYS A 69 -8.47 9.17 4.39
N HIS A 70 -8.64 10.49 4.22
CA HIS A 70 -9.74 11.05 3.43
C HIS A 70 -9.66 10.70 1.93
N MET A 71 -8.51 10.24 1.42
CA MET A 71 -8.37 9.77 0.04
C MET A 71 -9.15 8.48 -0.23
N GLY A 72 -9.49 7.70 0.80
CA GLY A 72 -10.20 6.43 0.68
C GLY A 72 -11.72 6.50 0.51
N VAL A 73 -12.34 7.68 0.54
CA VAL A 73 -13.81 7.85 0.55
C VAL A 73 -14.50 7.09 -0.57
N SER A 74 -14.05 7.26 -1.81
CA SER A 74 -14.70 6.63 -2.98
C SER A 74 -14.62 5.11 -2.92
N PHE A 75 -13.47 4.56 -2.58
CA PHE A 75 -13.30 3.11 -2.44
C PHE A 75 -14.08 2.57 -1.24
N GLY A 76 -14.07 3.29 -0.11
CA GLY A 76 -14.79 2.91 1.11
C GLY A 76 -16.29 2.79 0.90
N LEU A 77 -16.91 3.76 0.22
CA LEU A 77 -18.32 3.70 -0.13
C LEU A 77 -18.65 2.48 -1.01
N GLN A 78 -17.81 2.22 -2.01
CA GLN A 78 -18.00 1.08 -2.90
C GLN A 78 -17.81 -0.27 -2.19
N ALA A 79 -16.81 -0.39 -1.33
CA ALA A 79 -16.54 -1.60 -0.56
C ALA A 79 -17.69 -1.90 0.42
N ALA A 80 -18.12 -0.88 1.17
CA ALA A 80 -19.22 -1.01 2.12
C ALA A 80 -20.55 -1.38 1.44
N ALA A 81 -20.86 -0.75 0.31
CA ALA A 81 -22.05 -1.11 -0.49
C ALA A 81 -22.03 -2.57 -0.97
N ARG A 82 -20.85 -3.19 -1.10
CA ARG A 82 -20.65 -4.60 -1.49
C ARG A 82 -20.54 -5.58 -0.32
N GLY A 83 -20.72 -5.12 0.92
CA GLY A 83 -20.72 -5.98 2.08
C GLY A 83 -19.35 -6.18 2.75
N TYR A 84 -18.45 -5.22 2.61
CA TYR A 84 -17.20 -5.16 3.35
C TYR A 84 -17.23 -4.05 4.39
N VAL A 85 -16.54 -4.23 5.48
CA VAL A 85 -16.10 -3.12 6.32
C VAL A 85 -14.79 -2.60 5.73
N TYR A 86 -14.74 -1.35 5.34
CA TYR A 86 -13.49 -0.73 4.90
C TYR A 86 -12.98 0.18 6.00
N VAL A 87 -11.74 -0.05 6.39
CA VAL A 87 -11.01 0.75 7.37
C VAL A 87 -9.83 1.39 6.66
N ILE A 88 -9.76 2.71 6.67
CA ILE A 88 -8.58 3.44 6.22
C ILE A 88 -7.99 4.21 7.39
N GLN A 89 -6.69 3.99 7.67
CA GLN A 89 -5.99 4.52 8.83
C GLN A 89 -4.79 5.35 8.41
N ASP A 90 -4.66 6.55 8.98
CA ASP A 90 -3.42 7.31 8.88
C ASP A 90 -2.28 6.58 9.61
N CYS A 91 -1.14 6.40 8.95
CA CYS A 91 0.06 5.86 9.56
C CYS A 91 0.53 6.73 10.74
N ARG A 92 1.32 6.15 11.65
CA ARG A 92 1.94 6.84 12.78
C ARG A 92 2.63 8.11 12.31
N GLY A 93 2.39 9.23 13.01
CA GLY A 93 2.99 10.52 12.69
C GLY A 93 2.48 11.18 11.42
N ARG A 94 1.39 10.68 10.82
CA ARG A 94 0.76 11.26 9.63
C ARG A 94 -0.62 11.82 9.94
N HIS A 95 -0.96 12.93 9.30
CA HIS A 95 -2.25 13.62 9.36
C HIS A 95 -2.84 13.68 10.77
N THR A 96 -3.85 12.88 11.09
CA THR A 96 -4.52 12.87 12.39
C THR A 96 -3.90 11.90 13.39
N SER A 97 -3.10 10.93 12.96
CA SER A 97 -2.46 9.95 13.83
C SER A 97 -1.31 10.53 14.64
N GLY A 98 -1.16 10.08 15.88
CA GLY A 98 -0.12 10.48 16.82
C GLY A 98 1.25 9.89 16.49
N GLY A 99 2.26 10.28 17.27
CA GLY A 99 3.64 9.84 17.12
C GLY A 99 4.41 10.56 16.04
N ASP A 100 5.60 10.04 15.74
CA ASP A 100 6.52 10.60 14.74
C ASP A 100 6.61 9.69 13.52
N TRP A 101 6.62 10.31 12.34
CA TRP A 101 6.75 9.63 11.07
C TRP A 101 8.19 9.23 10.79
N TYR A 102 8.37 7.95 10.49
CA TYR A 102 9.61 7.42 9.91
C TYR A 102 9.23 6.26 8.97
N PRO A 103 9.50 6.34 7.66
CA PRO A 103 9.08 5.33 6.69
C PRO A 103 9.53 3.93 7.08
N PHE A 104 8.66 2.95 6.92
CA PHE A 104 8.85 1.52 7.15
C PHE A 104 9.04 1.09 8.60
N LYS A 105 9.65 1.94 9.44
CA LYS A 105 10.15 1.61 10.77
C LYS A 105 9.13 0.98 11.70
N TYR A 106 7.93 1.52 11.72
CA TYR A 106 6.87 1.09 12.65
C TYR A 106 5.77 0.25 11.99
N GLU A 107 5.78 0.14 10.65
CA GLU A 107 4.66 -0.41 9.90
C GLU A 107 4.38 -1.88 10.20
N SER A 108 5.40 -2.65 10.58
CA SER A 108 5.23 -4.05 10.95
C SER A 108 4.43 -4.19 12.24
N GLN A 109 4.79 -3.45 13.30
CA GLN A 109 4.12 -3.54 14.60
C GLN A 109 2.76 -2.84 14.58
N ASP A 110 2.70 -1.63 14.03
CA ASP A 110 1.44 -0.88 13.91
C ASP A 110 0.45 -1.61 13.01
N GLY A 111 0.97 -2.26 11.96
CA GLY A 111 0.17 -3.08 11.06
C GLY A 111 -0.43 -4.30 11.75
N TYR A 112 0.38 -5.00 12.56
CA TYR A 112 -0.12 -6.09 13.40
C TYR A 112 -1.25 -5.61 14.32
N ASP A 113 -0.98 -4.55 15.10
CA ASP A 113 -1.94 -4.03 16.08
C ASP A 113 -3.24 -3.57 15.39
N THR A 114 -3.12 -2.95 14.21
CA THR A 114 -4.29 -2.49 13.45
C THR A 114 -5.10 -3.64 12.88
N VAL A 115 -4.46 -4.70 12.37
CA VAL A 115 -5.17 -5.89 11.88
C VAL A 115 -5.97 -6.53 12.99
N GLU A 116 -5.37 -6.73 14.16
CA GLU A 116 -6.05 -7.34 15.32
C GLU A 116 -7.19 -6.46 15.85
N TRP A 117 -6.98 -5.16 15.93
CA TRP A 117 -8.03 -4.20 16.29
C TRP A 117 -9.19 -4.21 15.29
N ALA A 118 -8.89 -4.19 13.99
CA ALA A 118 -9.92 -4.19 12.95
C ALA A 118 -10.72 -5.48 12.92
N ALA A 119 -10.08 -6.62 13.18
CA ALA A 119 -10.75 -7.91 13.31
C ALA A 119 -11.71 -7.98 14.51
N ALA A 120 -11.42 -7.23 15.57
CA ALA A 120 -12.21 -7.18 16.81
C ALA A 120 -13.36 -6.17 16.78
N LEU A 121 -13.50 -5.36 15.71
CA LEU A 121 -14.62 -4.42 15.59
C LEU A 121 -15.97 -5.16 15.69
N PRO A 122 -16.99 -4.58 16.34
CA PRO A 122 -18.22 -5.30 16.65
C PRO A 122 -18.98 -5.84 15.43
N TYR A 123 -18.77 -5.24 14.29
CA TYR A 123 -19.35 -5.60 13.00
C TYR A 123 -18.37 -6.37 12.08
N ALA A 124 -17.15 -6.69 12.56
CA ALA A 124 -16.20 -7.50 11.83
C ALA A 124 -16.40 -9.00 12.04
N ASN A 125 -16.16 -9.81 11.03
CA ASN A 125 -16.26 -11.27 11.09
C ASN A 125 -14.93 -11.96 11.48
N GLY A 126 -13.93 -11.19 11.91
CA GLY A 126 -12.61 -11.70 12.28
C GLY A 126 -11.66 -11.96 11.11
N LYS A 127 -12.02 -11.62 9.87
CA LYS A 127 -11.15 -11.75 8.70
C LYS A 127 -10.78 -10.38 8.17
N VAL A 128 -9.48 -10.09 8.08
CA VAL A 128 -8.94 -8.83 7.55
C VAL A 128 -8.12 -9.12 6.30
N GLY A 129 -8.50 -8.49 5.19
CA GLY A 129 -7.66 -8.38 4.01
C GLY A 129 -7.06 -6.99 3.94
N MET A 130 -5.83 -6.84 3.44
CA MET A 130 -5.24 -5.52 3.21
C MET A 130 -5.13 -5.21 1.72
N VAL A 131 -5.30 -3.93 1.36
CA VAL A 131 -5.33 -3.46 -0.03
C VAL A 131 -4.59 -2.14 -0.16
N GLY A 132 -4.09 -1.83 -1.36
CA GLY A 132 -3.52 -0.54 -1.71
C GLY A 132 -2.19 -0.61 -2.43
N GLY A 133 -1.75 0.53 -2.96
CA GLY A 133 -0.57 0.62 -3.82
C GLY A 133 0.57 1.45 -3.24
N SER A 134 1.76 1.32 -3.85
CA SER A 134 2.93 2.11 -3.46
C SER A 134 3.32 1.89 -2.00
N TYR A 135 3.46 2.93 -1.21
CA TYR A 135 3.70 2.82 0.23
C TYR A 135 2.56 2.07 0.96
N VAL A 136 1.32 2.20 0.50
CA VAL A 136 0.18 1.44 1.05
C VAL A 136 0.31 -0.06 0.71
N GLY A 137 1.05 -0.43 -0.31
CA GLY A 137 1.51 -1.80 -0.56
C GLY A 137 2.60 -2.23 0.42
N ALA A 138 3.54 -1.32 0.73
CA ALA A 138 4.59 -1.57 1.72
C ALA A 138 4.00 -1.80 3.13
N THR A 139 2.99 -1.04 3.54
CA THR A 139 2.32 -1.25 4.85
C THR A 139 1.71 -2.62 4.98
N GLN A 140 1.18 -3.21 3.88
CA GLN A 140 0.65 -4.57 3.87
C GLN A 140 1.75 -5.61 4.02
N MET A 141 2.83 -5.47 3.25
CA MET A 141 3.96 -6.39 3.28
C MET A 141 4.63 -6.40 4.66
N LEU A 142 4.82 -5.22 5.25
CA LEU A 142 5.40 -5.05 6.59
C LEU A 142 4.47 -5.59 7.69
N ALA A 143 3.16 -5.43 7.57
CA ALA A 143 2.21 -6.08 8.46
C ALA A 143 2.26 -7.61 8.32
N ALA A 144 2.35 -8.13 7.10
CA ALA A 144 2.36 -9.57 6.84
C ALA A 144 3.59 -10.27 7.42
N ILE A 145 4.77 -9.63 7.46
CA ILE A 145 5.97 -10.22 8.10
C ILE A 145 5.86 -10.32 9.63
N SER A 146 4.93 -9.59 10.26
CA SER A 146 4.61 -9.75 11.69
C SER A 146 3.56 -10.84 11.97
N ALA A 147 3.00 -11.43 10.90
CA ALA A 147 2.07 -12.56 10.92
C ALA A 147 0.87 -12.40 11.87
N PRO A 148 0.06 -11.32 11.78
CA PRO A 148 -1.11 -11.16 12.64
C PRO A 148 -2.14 -12.27 12.35
N PRO A 149 -2.69 -12.93 13.39
CA PRO A 149 -3.56 -14.11 13.25
C PRO A 149 -4.82 -13.88 12.40
N HIS A 150 -5.37 -12.66 12.41
CA HIS A 150 -6.59 -12.35 11.69
C HIS A 150 -6.37 -11.82 10.27
N LEU A 151 -5.10 -11.68 9.82
CA LEU A 151 -4.81 -11.35 8.43
C LEU A 151 -5.14 -12.54 7.53
N ALA A 152 -6.04 -12.35 6.58
CA ALA A 152 -6.53 -13.40 5.70
C ALA A 152 -5.89 -13.37 4.29
N GLY A 153 -5.36 -12.23 3.88
CA GLY A 153 -4.70 -12.04 2.59
C GLY A 153 -4.34 -10.58 2.34
N ILE A 154 -3.48 -10.35 1.35
CA ILE A 154 -3.02 -9.02 0.97
C ILE A 154 -3.09 -8.81 -0.54
N LEU A 155 -3.27 -7.55 -0.95
CA LEU A 155 -3.26 -7.12 -2.35
C LEU A 155 -2.30 -5.93 -2.50
N PRO A 156 -0.98 -6.17 -2.47
CA PRO A 156 0.01 -5.13 -2.67
C PRO A 156 0.13 -4.78 -4.16
N ILE A 157 -0.03 -3.49 -4.48
CA ILE A 157 0.05 -2.97 -5.85
C ILE A 157 1.31 -2.12 -5.96
N ALA A 158 2.18 -2.39 -6.94
CA ALA A 158 3.31 -1.55 -7.32
C ALA A 158 4.15 -1.09 -6.11
N THR A 159 4.76 -2.05 -5.39
CA THR A 159 5.53 -1.77 -4.16
C THR A 159 6.88 -2.49 -4.13
N GLY A 160 7.80 -1.96 -3.33
CA GLY A 160 9.13 -2.54 -3.11
C GLY A 160 9.10 -3.85 -2.33
N SER A 161 10.15 -4.65 -2.47
CA SER A 161 10.44 -5.82 -1.65
C SER A 161 11.64 -5.59 -0.74
N ASN A 162 12.50 -4.68 -1.16
CA ASN A 162 13.70 -4.26 -0.49
C ASN A 162 13.80 -2.74 -0.62
N TYR A 163 13.65 -2.02 0.45
CA TYR A 163 13.54 -0.55 0.43
C TYR A 163 14.87 0.16 0.15
N HIS A 164 15.96 -0.58 0.03
CA HIS A 164 17.20 -0.13 -0.58
C HIS A 164 17.13 -0.33 -2.10
N GLU A 165 17.18 -1.58 -2.61
CA GLU A 165 17.42 -1.91 -4.02
C GLU A 165 16.29 -1.53 -4.97
N ASN A 166 15.05 -1.47 -4.51
CA ASN A 166 13.90 -1.14 -5.35
C ASN A 166 12.95 -0.11 -4.72
N TRP A 167 13.52 0.82 -3.99
CA TRP A 167 12.86 2.03 -3.50
C TRP A 167 13.83 3.21 -3.57
N THR A 168 14.82 3.25 -2.68
CA THR A 168 15.74 4.40 -2.54
C THR A 168 16.91 4.35 -3.53
N TYR A 169 17.40 3.16 -3.85
CA TYR A 169 18.47 2.94 -4.80
C TYR A 169 18.03 1.95 -5.88
N GLN A 170 18.63 2.05 -7.08
CA GLN A 170 18.50 1.06 -8.14
C GLN A 170 19.87 0.83 -8.78
N GLY A 171 20.37 -0.40 -8.72
CA GLY A 171 21.70 -0.73 -9.22
C GLY A 171 22.83 0.08 -8.56
N GLY A 172 22.66 0.46 -7.31
CA GLY A 172 23.60 1.28 -6.53
C GLY A 172 23.46 2.80 -6.76
N ALA A 173 22.60 3.26 -7.64
CA ALA A 173 22.32 4.68 -7.88
C ALA A 173 21.10 5.13 -7.07
N LEU A 174 21.20 6.28 -6.37
CA LEU A 174 20.08 6.90 -5.69
C LEU A 174 18.97 7.27 -6.68
N THR A 175 17.72 6.92 -6.40
CA THR A 175 16.54 7.34 -7.18
C THR A 175 16.16 8.79 -6.87
N GLN A 176 17.12 9.69 -7.06
CA GLN A 176 17.12 11.06 -6.56
C GLN A 176 15.80 11.81 -6.79
N LEU A 177 15.29 11.82 -8.01
CA LEU A 177 14.07 12.58 -8.33
C LEU A 177 12.87 12.04 -7.54
N PHE A 178 12.71 10.71 -7.52
CA PHE A 178 11.63 10.06 -6.80
C PHE A 178 11.74 10.34 -5.30
N ASP A 179 12.90 10.08 -4.70
CA ASP A 179 13.10 10.23 -3.24
C ASP A 179 12.90 11.67 -2.79
N GLN A 180 13.40 12.66 -3.55
CA GLN A 180 13.25 14.07 -3.20
C GLN A 180 11.79 14.55 -3.33
N VAL A 181 11.09 14.17 -4.40
CA VAL A 181 9.68 14.55 -4.62
C VAL A 181 8.79 13.90 -3.56
N TRP A 182 8.96 12.60 -3.33
CA TRP A 182 8.20 11.85 -2.34
C TRP A 182 8.42 12.38 -0.93
N THR A 183 9.69 12.54 -0.53
CA THR A 183 10.07 13.10 0.79
C THR A 183 9.52 14.50 0.99
N SER A 184 9.63 15.36 -0.04
CA SER A 184 9.10 16.73 0.04
C SER A 184 7.58 16.76 0.24
N GLY A 185 6.85 15.91 -0.48
CA GLY A 185 5.40 15.78 -0.34
C GLY A 185 5.00 15.38 1.08
N LEU A 186 5.69 14.39 1.64
CA LEU A 186 5.41 13.94 3.00
C LEU A 186 5.86 14.95 4.07
N ALA A 187 7.00 15.61 3.87
CA ALA A 187 7.48 16.65 4.79
C ALA A 187 6.51 17.83 4.91
N MET A 188 5.68 18.09 3.89
CA MET A 188 4.65 19.11 3.93
C MET A 188 3.63 18.89 5.05
N ASP A 189 3.09 17.68 5.17
CA ASP A 189 2.17 17.33 6.26
C ASP A 189 2.87 17.44 7.62
N THR A 190 4.10 16.92 7.74
CA THR A 190 4.88 17.02 9.00
C THR A 190 5.09 18.49 9.38
N LEU A 191 5.37 19.35 8.40
CA LEU A 191 5.51 20.79 8.64
C LEU A 191 4.18 21.43 9.03
N ASP A 192 3.08 21.12 8.34
CA ASP A 192 1.76 21.66 8.66
C ASP A 192 1.32 21.27 10.08
N ARG A 193 1.64 20.07 10.51
CA ARG A 193 1.41 19.61 11.88
C ARG A 193 2.22 20.40 12.92
N ARG A 194 3.46 20.77 12.59
CA ARG A 194 4.37 21.48 13.50
C ARG A 194 4.16 23.01 13.45
N VAL A 195 3.94 23.55 12.26
CA VAL A 195 3.94 25.01 12.05
C VAL A 195 2.92 25.42 10.98
N ARG A 196 1.65 25.51 11.33
CA ARG A 196 0.59 25.97 10.42
C ARG A 196 0.70 27.41 9.91
N LYS A 197 1.80 28.12 10.15
CA LYS A 197 1.89 29.57 9.97
C LYS A 197 2.95 30.07 8.97
N GLU A 198 3.64 29.22 8.23
CA GLU A 198 4.63 29.71 7.24
C GLU A 198 4.12 29.65 5.81
N PRO A 199 4.01 30.78 5.10
CA PRO A 199 3.19 30.88 3.88
C PRO A 199 3.87 30.60 2.54
N HIS A 200 5.19 30.42 2.39
CA HIS A 200 5.79 30.39 1.05
C HIS A 200 6.93 29.40 0.86
N ARG A 201 6.81 28.50 -0.12
CA ARG A 201 7.82 27.52 -0.52
C ARG A 201 8.20 27.62 -1.99
N LYS A 202 9.51 27.47 -2.24
CA LYS A 202 10.08 27.36 -3.57
C LYS A 202 10.20 25.88 -3.99
N PRO A 203 10.17 25.55 -5.30
CA PRO A 203 10.42 24.18 -5.77
C PRO A 203 11.89 23.79 -5.54
N TRP A 204 12.12 22.75 -4.74
CA TRP A 204 13.45 22.36 -4.27
C TRP A 204 14.02 21.11 -4.94
N GLN A 205 13.40 20.62 -6.00
CA GLN A 205 13.65 19.29 -6.58
C GLN A 205 15.05 19.06 -7.18
N MET A 206 15.88 20.10 -7.24
CA MET A 206 17.17 20.06 -7.95
C MET A 206 18.32 20.66 -7.12
N VAL A 207 18.43 20.28 -5.84
CA VAL A 207 19.48 20.82 -4.96
C VAL A 207 20.62 19.83 -4.77
N LEU A 208 21.84 20.30 -4.98
CA LEU A 208 23.07 19.58 -4.67
C LEU A 208 23.97 20.43 -3.71
N PRO A 209 24.69 19.82 -2.75
CA PRO A 209 24.69 18.39 -2.45
C PRO A 209 23.36 17.93 -1.84
N LEU A 210 23.03 16.64 -1.95
CA LEU A 210 21.76 16.08 -1.50
C LEU A 210 21.49 16.31 -0.01
N ALA A 211 22.55 16.27 0.81
CA ALA A 211 22.45 16.58 2.24
C ALA A 211 22.10 18.04 2.54
N GLY A 212 22.24 18.93 1.56
CA GLY A 212 21.82 20.34 1.64
C GLY A 212 20.40 20.60 1.18
N PHE A 213 19.58 19.56 0.98
CA PHE A 213 18.20 19.68 0.56
C PHE A 213 17.39 20.55 1.54
N PRO A 214 16.81 21.70 1.10
CA PRO A 214 16.32 22.73 2.02
C PRO A 214 15.25 22.29 3.02
N VAL A 215 14.44 21.29 2.66
CA VAL A 215 13.41 20.73 3.56
C VAL A 215 14.03 20.02 4.77
N LEU A 216 15.31 19.69 4.72
CA LEU A 216 16.01 18.94 5.76
C LEU A 216 16.89 19.79 6.66
N VAL A 217 17.41 20.93 6.16
CA VAL A 217 18.56 21.62 6.79
C VAL A 217 18.30 23.06 7.18
N THR A 218 17.13 23.65 6.94
CA THR A 218 16.86 25.06 7.22
C THR A 218 15.88 25.27 8.36
N GLY A 219 16.33 25.91 9.44
CA GLY A 219 15.50 26.48 10.51
C GLY A 219 14.40 25.54 11.03
N THR A 220 13.15 25.89 10.80
CA THR A 220 11.97 25.12 11.21
C THR A 220 11.78 23.79 10.50
N SER A 221 12.58 23.51 9.49
CA SER A 221 12.52 22.24 8.74
C SER A 221 13.35 21.11 9.34
N THR A 222 14.13 21.37 10.39
CA THR A 222 14.90 20.34 11.09
C THR A 222 14.00 19.23 11.63
N GLY A 223 14.32 17.99 11.34
CA GLY A 223 13.58 16.82 11.79
C GLY A 223 12.25 16.59 11.05
N LEU A 224 12.03 17.20 9.87
CA LEU A 224 10.85 16.90 9.04
C LEU A 224 10.97 15.60 8.26
N ALA A 225 12.20 15.23 7.88
CA ALA A 225 12.48 14.06 7.07
C ALA A 225 13.90 13.54 7.36
N ASP A 226 14.24 13.31 8.62
CA ASP A 226 15.57 12.83 9.03
C ASP A 226 15.93 11.50 8.36
N TYR A 227 14.94 10.66 8.08
CA TYR A 227 15.11 9.41 7.33
C TYR A 227 15.78 9.60 5.96
N TYR A 228 15.61 10.76 5.31
CA TYR A 228 16.28 11.02 4.03
C TYR A 228 17.80 11.14 4.21
N LEU A 229 18.24 11.76 5.31
CA LEU A 229 19.68 11.83 5.65
C LEU A 229 20.23 10.44 6.02
N ASP A 230 19.45 9.65 6.75
CA ASP A 230 19.80 8.26 7.05
C ASP A 230 19.94 7.43 5.77
N TRP A 231 19.03 7.60 4.79
CA TRP A 231 19.14 6.93 3.50
C TRP A 231 20.43 7.28 2.75
N LEU A 232 20.83 8.55 2.76
CA LEU A 232 22.11 9.00 2.18
C LEU A 232 23.32 8.47 2.94
N ALA A 233 23.20 8.27 4.25
CA ALA A 233 24.26 7.71 5.08
C ALA A 233 24.44 6.19 4.89
N HIS A 234 23.42 5.51 4.39
CA HIS A 234 23.40 4.07 4.14
C HIS A 234 23.30 3.74 2.64
N PRO A 235 24.31 4.10 1.80
CA PRO A 235 24.26 3.91 0.35
C PRO A 235 24.43 2.43 -0.09
N ARG A 236 24.67 1.53 0.86
CA ARG A 236 24.79 0.08 0.61
C ARG A 236 23.71 -0.64 1.37
N TYR A 237 23.33 -1.82 0.86
CA TYR A 237 22.40 -2.70 1.56
C TYR A 237 23.07 -3.31 2.80
N ASP A 238 22.93 -2.63 3.91
CA ASP A 238 23.49 -2.97 5.22
C ASP A 238 22.38 -3.33 6.24
N ASP A 239 22.75 -3.48 7.51
CA ASP A 239 21.81 -3.86 8.56
C ASP A 239 20.73 -2.79 8.85
N TYR A 240 20.98 -1.53 8.46
CA TYR A 240 19.96 -0.50 8.50
C TYR A 240 18.75 -0.87 7.60
N TRP A 241 18.99 -1.37 6.38
CA TRP A 241 17.93 -1.74 5.44
C TRP A 241 17.32 -3.11 5.72
N LYS A 242 18.12 -4.08 6.18
CA LYS A 242 17.68 -5.46 6.42
C LYS A 242 16.57 -5.57 7.45
N GLN A 243 16.54 -4.69 8.45
CA GLN A 243 15.57 -4.76 9.54
C GLN A 243 14.11 -4.64 9.08
N TRP A 244 13.85 -3.97 7.96
CA TRP A 244 12.51 -3.86 7.37
C TRP A 244 12.42 -4.34 5.91
N SER A 245 13.47 -4.93 5.37
CA SER A 245 13.42 -5.59 4.06
C SER A 245 12.49 -6.80 4.10
N ILE A 246 11.53 -6.84 3.19
CA ILE A 246 10.62 -7.98 3.06
C ILE A 246 11.38 -9.23 2.62
N GLU A 247 12.42 -9.07 1.80
CA GLU A 247 13.25 -10.16 1.27
C GLU A 247 13.93 -10.99 2.37
N GLU A 248 14.32 -10.36 3.47
CA GLU A 248 14.88 -11.04 4.65
C GLU A 248 13.83 -11.80 5.47
N HIS A 249 12.53 -11.61 5.16
CA HIS A 249 11.44 -12.06 6.01
C HIS A 249 10.34 -12.81 5.27
N PHE A 250 10.53 -13.23 4.03
CA PHE A 250 9.52 -13.98 3.26
C PHE A 250 8.96 -15.19 4.02
N SER A 251 9.81 -15.89 4.78
CA SER A 251 9.41 -17.06 5.58
C SER A 251 8.44 -16.75 6.73
N LYS A 252 8.29 -15.50 7.10
CA LYS A 252 7.33 -15.07 8.13
C LYS A 252 5.92 -14.83 7.57
N ILE A 253 5.80 -14.62 6.26
CA ILE A 253 4.51 -14.36 5.61
C ILE A 253 3.71 -15.65 5.52
N GLN A 254 2.49 -15.63 6.09
CA GLN A 254 1.64 -16.82 6.21
C GLN A 254 0.34 -16.74 5.40
N VAL A 255 0.16 -15.69 4.61
CA VAL A 255 -1.09 -15.41 3.91
C VAL A 255 -0.92 -15.43 2.39
N PRO A 256 -1.98 -15.75 1.64
CA PRO A 256 -2.01 -15.58 0.19
C PRO A 256 -1.93 -14.09 -0.17
N ALA A 257 -1.43 -13.82 -1.39
CA ALA A 257 -1.38 -12.48 -1.93
C ALA A 257 -1.70 -12.43 -3.42
N ILE A 258 -2.28 -11.31 -3.84
CA ILE A 258 -2.38 -10.92 -5.24
C ILE A 258 -1.45 -9.73 -5.44
N HIS A 259 -0.29 -9.98 -6.06
CA HIS A 259 0.66 -8.94 -6.42
C HIS A 259 0.25 -8.29 -7.73
N VAL A 260 0.19 -6.98 -7.76
CA VAL A 260 -0.05 -6.24 -8.99
C VAL A 260 1.19 -5.40 -9.29
N GLY A 261 1.83 -5.65 -10.41
CA GLY A 261 2.93 -4.84 -10.95
C GLY A 261 2.52 -4.18 -12.26
N ALA A 262 3.28 -3.20 -12.71
CA ALA A 262 3.09 -2.59 -14.02
C ALA A 262 4.41 -2.54 -14.78
N TRP A 263 4.36 -2.75 -16.10
CA TRP A 263 5.57 -2.89 -16.93
C TRP A 263 6.50 -1.67 -16.89
N TYR A 264 5.95 -0.49 -16.64
CA TYR A 264 6.69 0.78 -16.60
C TYR A 264 6.66 1.41 -15.20
N ASP A 265 6.47 0.59 -14.18
CA ASP A 265 6.48 1.03 -12.79
C ASP A 265 7.89 0.97 -12.20
N ILE A 266 8.26 1.99 -11.42
CA ILE A 266 9.55 2.05 -10.73
C ILE A 266 9.72 0.93 -9.68
N PHE A 267 8.62 0.35 -9.19
CA PHE A 267 8.61 -0.77 -8.24
C PHE A 267 8.25 -2.12 -8.87
N GLN A 268 8.34 -2.23 -10.20
CA GLN A 268 8.07 -3.51 -10.88
C GLN A 268 8.93 -4.63 -10.33
N ASP A 269 10.23 -4.42 -10.20
CA ASP A 269 11.17 -5.42 -9.67
C ASP A 269 10.77 -5.89 -8.28
N GLY A 270 10.42 -4.97 -7.38
CA GLY A 270 9.94 -5.30 -6.03
C GLY A 270 8.67 -6.15 -6.03
N SER A 271 7.72 -5.82 -6.88
CA SER A 271 6.48 -6.61 -7.02
C SER A 271 6.74 -8.04 -7.49
N LEU A 272 7.66 -8.22 -8.45
CA LEU A 272 8.07 -9.54 -8.95
C LEU A 272 8.83 -10.33 -7.88
N ARG A 273 9.77 -9.69 -7.16
CA ARG A 273 10.55 -10.32 -6.08
C ARG A 273 9.66 -10.77 -4.93
N ASN A 274 8.69 -9.93 -4.53
CA ASN A 274 7.72 -10.30 -3.51
C ASN A 274 6.93 -11.56 -3.90
N TYR A 275 6.40 -11.61 -5.12
CA TYR A 275 5.69 -12.78 -5.63
C TYR A 275 6.56 -14.04 -5.62
N LEU A 276 7.76 -13.97 -6.20
CA LEU A 276 8.66 -15.12 -6.31
C LEU A 276 9.19 -15.55 -4.94
N GLY A 277 9.55 -14.60 -4.09
CA GLY A 277 10.11 -14.85 -2.77
C GLY A 277 9.10 -15.53 -1.83
N ILE A 278 7.86 -15.04 -1.77
CA ILE A 278 6.83 -15.66 -0.93
C ILE A 278 6.43 -17.03 -1.50
N LYS A 279 6.32 -17.17 -2.82
CA LYS A 279 6.04 -18.46 -3.46
C LYS A 279 7.08 -19.52 -3.12
N ALA A 280 8.35 -19.12 -3.02
CA ALA A 280 9.45 -20.02 -2.69
C ALA A 280 9.60 -20.27 -1.18
N GLN A 281 9.43 -19.23 -0.36
CA GLN A 281 9.87 -19.24 1.04
C GLN A 281 8.75 -18.94 2.05
N GLY A 282 7.51 -18.65 1.61
CA GLY A 282 6.39 -18.33 2.50
C GLY A 282 6.24 -19.33 3.64
N GLY A 283 5.84 -18.84 4.82
CA GLY A 283 5.90 -19.55 6.09
C GLY A 283 5.02 -20.80 6.19
N ASN A 284 4.04 -20.93 5.30
CA ASN A 284 3.20 -22.12 5.23
C ASN A 284 2.79 -22.44 3.78
N GLU A 285 2.12 -23.55 3.59
CA GLU A 285 1.68 -24.01 2.26
C GLU A 285 0.65 -23.05 1.64
N ALA A 286 -0.26 -22.50 2.43
CA ALA A 286 -1.27 -21.55 1.95
C ALA A 286 -0.62 -20.26 1.41
N ALA A 287 0.42 -19.76 2.09
CA ALA A 287 1.19 -18.62 1.60
C ALA A 287 1.89 -18.95 0.28
N ARG A 288 2.65 -20.06 0.24
CA ARG A 288 3.41 -20.45 -0.97
C ARG A 288 2.51 -20.71 -2.19
N ASN A 289 1.42 -21.43 -2.01
CA ASN A 289 0.51 -21.82 -3.10
C ASN A 289 -0.52 -20.73 -3.44
N GLY A 290 -0.76 -19.79 -2.52
CA GLY A 290 -1.76 -18.73 -2.64
C GLY A 290 -1.27 -17.47 -3.36
N GLN A 291 -0.05 -17.44 -3.88
CA GLN A 291 0.47 -16.28 -4.58
C GLN A 291 -0.09 -16.16 -6.00
N ARG A 292 -0.51 -14.96 -6.38
CA ARG A 292 -0.92 -14.60 -7.74
C ARG A 292 -0.19 -13.34 -8.15
N LEU A 293 0.12 -13.24 -9.45
CA LEU A 293 0.79 -12.07 -10.03
C LEU A 293 -0.02 -11.57 -11.22
N TRP A 294 -0.33 -10.29 -11.21
CA TRP A 294 -0.85 -9.55 -12.34
C TRP A 294 0.14 -8.48 -12.74
N VAL A 295 0.54 -8.48 -14.02
CA VAL A 295 1.39 -7.40 -14.57
C VAL A 295 0.56 -6.68 -15.61
N ILE A 296 0.30 -5.40 -15.37
CA ILE A 296 -0.57 -4.57 -16.20
C ILE A 296 0.27 -3.63 -17.08
N VAL A 297 -0.35 -3.12 -18.15
CA VAL A 297 0.21 -1.99 -18.90
C VAL A 297 -0.05 -0.72 -18.08
N GLY A 298 1.02 -0.08 -17.65
CA GLY A 298 0.94 1.10 -16.79
C GLY A 298 2.30 1.48 -16.23
N GLY A 299 2.31 2.60 -15.53
CA GLY A 299 3.39 3.08 -14.69
C GLY A 299 2.89 3.33 -13.28
N HIS A 300 3.71 3.97 -12.44
CA HIS A 300 3.37 4.20 -11.03
C HIS A 300 2.11 5.06 -10.85
N ALA A 301 1.81 5.93 -11.79
CA ALA A 301 0.61 6.78 -11.75
C ALA A 301 -0.69 6.07 -12.16
N GLY A 302 -0.63 4.80 -12.59
CA GLY A 302 -1.81 4.01 -12.94
C GLY A 302 -1.70 3.24 -14.25
N ALA A 303 -2.75 2.48 -14.54
CA ALA A 303 -2.91 1.75 -15.78
C ALA A 303 -3.42 2.66 -16.91
N GLY A 304 -2.98 2.40 -18.13
CA GLY A 304 -3.45 3.12 -19.30
C GLY A 304 -2.97 2.46 -20.59
N PRO A 305 -3.69 2.65 -21.70
CA PRO A 305 -3.30 2.05 -22.98
C PRO A 305 -2.08 2.72 -23.60
N LYS A 306 -1.72 3.92 -23.14
CA LYS A 306 -0.62 4.69 -23.69
C LYS A 306 0.43 5.02 -22.63
N ILE A 307 1.67 4.63 -22.89
CA ILE A 307 2.82 4.90 -22.03
C ILE A 307 3.92 5.55 -22.88
N GLY A 308 4.23 6.81 -22.59
CA GLY A 308 5.12 7.59 -23.45
C GLY A 308 4.58 7.66 -24.89
N ASP A 309 5.39 7.26 -25.85
CA ASP A 309 5.03 7.24 -27.26
C ASP A 309 4.39 5.92 -27.73
N ILE A 310 4.29 4.92 -26.85
CA ILE A 310 3.77 3.60 -27.20
C ILE A 310 2.28 3.53 -26.84
N ASP A 311 1.47 3.15 -27.84
CA ASP A 311 0.04 2.86 -27.67
C ASP A 311 -0.20 1.35 -27.76
N PHE A 312 -0.61 0.73 -26.65
CA PHE A 312 -0.92 -0.68 -26.52
C PHE A 312 -2.36 -1.03 -26.90
N GLY A 313 -3.14 -0.03 -27.30
CA GLY A 313 -4.55 -0.18 -27.66
C GLY A 313 -5.49 -0.31 -26.45
N LYS A 314 -6.78 -0.04 -26.71
CA LYS A 314 -7.82 0.00 -25.66
C LYS A 314 -7.97 -1.29 -24.86
N ASP A 315 -7.64 -2.43 -25.45
CA ASP A 315 -7.81 -3.75 -24.84
C ASP A 315 -6.67 -4.12 -23.87
N SER A 316 -5.59 -3.29 -23.82
CA SER A 316 -4.48 -3.45 -22.89
C SER A 316 -4.80 -2.97 -21.47
N VAL A 317 -5.88 -2.24 -21.28
CA VAL A 317 -6.32 -1.75 -19.98
C VAL A 317 -7.21 -2.81 -19.34
N LEU A 318 -6.88 -3.25 -18.12
CA LEU A 318 -7.84 -3.92 -17.27
C LEU A 318 -8.96 -2.91 -16.97
N VAL A 319 -9.98 -2.91 -17.82
CA VAL A 319 -11.17 -2.11 -17.57
C VAL A 319 -11.77 -2.63 -16.28
N SER A 320 -11.87 -1.77 -15.28
CA SER A 320 -12.69 -2.09 -14.13
C SER A 320 -14.07 -2.43 -14.67
N ALA A 321 -14.41 -3.70 -14.63
CA ALA A 321 -15.76 -4.17 -14.94
C ALA A 321 -16.70 -3.74 -13.81
N ALA A 322 -16.84 -2.45 -13.65
CA ALA A 322 -17.81 -1.80 -12.79
C ALA A 322 -18.71 -0.94 -13.69
N LYS A 323 -19.60 -1.61 -14.40
CA LYS A 323 -20.89 -1.05 -14.78
C LYS A 323 -21.96 -1.89 -14.14
#